data_7da84afd21ab3342fd3dbb984ba9226f
#
_entry.id   7da84afd21ab3342fd3dbb984ba9226f
#
_cell.length_a   1.000
_cell.length_b   1.000
_cell.length_c   1.000
_cell.angle_alpha   90.00
_cell.angle_beta   90.00
_cell.angle_gamma   90.00
#
_symmetry.space_group_name_H-M   'P 1'
#
loop_
_entity.id
_entity.type
_entity.pdbx_description
1 polymer ?
#
loop_
_entity_poly.entity_id
_entity_poly.type
_entity_poly.pdbx_seq_one_letter_code
_entity_poly.pdbx_strand_id
1 'polypeptide(L)'
;MWSADRIQRALRLAAEAHQGQGVPGTELPYLLHVTQVAAEVMTVSGGISDNTTAVLCALLHDTLEDTELSAATLKAEFGAEVLAGVQALTKDVTLPKEQRMADSLCRIREQPPQIAWVKLADRITNLQTPPAHWSSEKISAYKVEAQQIYDALAEFSPELGVRLAQKIATYPPMAPP
;
A
#
# COMPACT_ATOMS: atom_id res chain seq x y z
N MET A 1 20.90 -2.31 -4.08
CA MET A 1 21.27 -3.75 -4.04
C MET A 1 20.27 -4.50 -3.19
N TRP A 2 19.73 -5.59 -3.69
CA TRP A 2 18.80 -6.48 -2.96
C TRP A 2 19.42 -6.93 -1.64
N SER A 3 18.71 -6.81 -0.53
CA SER A 3 19.21 -7.15 0.81
C SER A 3 18.16 -7.95 1.58
N ALA A 4 18.38 -9.24 1.72
CA ALA A 4 17.52 -10.14 2.48
C ALA A 4 17.43 -9.71 3.96
N ASP A 5 18.54 -9.28 4.56
CA ASP A 5 18.58 -8.86 5.96
C ASP A 5 17.71 -7.63 6.21
N ARG A 6 17.72 -6.65 5.30
CA ARG A 6 16.86 -5.45 5.40
C ARG A 6 15.39 -5.82 5.28
N ILE A 7 15.03 -6.74 4.37
CA ILE A 7 13.66 -7.20 4.18
C ILE A 7 13.18 -7.97 5.41
N GLN A 8 14.00 -8.88 5.96
CA GLN A 8 13.66 -9.60 7.19
C GLN A 8 13.47 -8.65 8.39
N ARG A 9 14.31 -7.59 8.48
CA ARG A 9 14.16 -6.56 9.50
C ARG A 9 12.86 -5.78 9.34
N ALA A 10 12.48 -5.40 8.11
CA ALA A 10 11.22 -4.72 7.82
C ALA A 10 10.01 -5.60 8.15
N LEU A 11 10.05 -6.89 7.80
CA LEU A 11 9.01 -7.87 8.17
C LEU A 11 8.84 -7.97 9.69
N ARG A 12 9.94 -8.03 10.44
CA ARG A 12 9.89 -8.08 11.90
C ARG A 12 9.29 -6.80 12.47
N LEU A 13 9.76 -5.64 12.03
CA LEU A 13 9.24 -4.36 12.50
C LEU A 13 7.76 -4.19 12.17
N ALA A 14 7.32 -4.57 10.96
CA ALA A 14 5.91 -4.56 10.58
C ALA A 14 5.06 -5.50 11.47
N ALA A 15 5.56 -6.71 11.76
CA ALA A 15 4.89 -7.66 12.63
C ALA A 15 4.73 -7.12 14.06
N GLU A 16 5.78 -6.50 14.61
CA GLU A 16 5.76 -5.88 15.94
C GLU A 16 4.83 -4.68 15.97
N ALA A 17 4.91 -3.78 14.99
CA ALA A 17 4.10 -2.56 14.92
C ALA A 17 2.60 -2.86 14.76
N HIS A 18 2.24 -3.84 13.94
CA HIS A 18 0.85 -4.25 13.70
C HIS A 18 0.38 -5.39 14.63
N GLN A 19 1.08 -5.63 15.75
CA GLN A 19 0.69 -6.68 16.67
C GLN A 19 -0.74 -6.48 17.18
N GLY A 20 -1.57 -7.52 17.07
CA GLY A 20 -2.98 -7.47 17.48
C GLY A 20 -3.92 -6.84 16.46
N GLN A 21 -3.43 -6.32 15.34
CA GLN A 21 -4.26 -5.85 14.24
C GLN A 21 -4.59 -6.99 13.27
N GLY A 22 -5.83 -6.99 12.75
CA GLY A 22 -6.31 -7.96 11.77
C GLY A 22 -6.63 -7.30 10.43
N VAL A 23 -6.59 -8.09 9.36
CA VAL A 23 -7.12 -7.67 8.06
C VAL A 23 -8.63 -7.44 8.19
N PRO A 24 -9.16 -6.27 7.78
CA PRO A 24 -10.57 -5.95 7.95
C PRO A 24 -11.52 -7.02 7.44
N GLY A 25 -12.46 -7.45 8.30
CA GLY A 25 -13.45 -8.48 7.96
C GLY A 25 -12.95 -9.92 8.06
N THR A 26 -11.76 -10.16 8.61
CA THR A 26 -11.16 -11.49 8.78
C THR A 26 -10.50 -11.64 10.15
N GLU A 27 -10.14 -12.89 10.52
CA GLU A 27 -9.32 -13.20 11.68
C GLU A 27 -7.81 -13.26 11.36
N LEU A 28 -7.42 -12.91 10.14
CA LEU A 28 -6.04 -13.00 9.68
C LEU A 28 -5.23 -11.79 10.17
N PRO A 29 -3.95 -11.99 10.57
CA PRO A 29 -3.11 -10.91 11.07
C PRO A 29 -2.81 -9.89 9.95
N TYR A 30 -2.69 -8.61 10.31
CA TYR A 30 -2.44 -7.52 9.34
C TYR A 30 -1.11 -7.70 8.58
N LEU A 31 -0.15 -8.42 9.16
CA LEU A 31 1.08 -8.80 8.49
C LEU A 31 0.83 -9.50 7.14
N LEU A 32 -0.29 -10.24 7.01
CA LEU A 32 -0.67 -10.84 5.72
C LEU A 32 -0.89 -9.77 4.65
N HIS A 33 -1.60 -8.67 4.99
CA HIS A 33 -1.83 -7.57 4.04
C HIS A 33 -0.52 -6.98 3.53
N VAL A 34 0.37 -6.54 4.42
CA VAL A 34 1.63 -5.90 4.00
C VAL A 34 2.56 -6.87 3.22
N THR A 35 2.51 -8.17 3.52
CA THR A 35 3.26 -9.17 2.74
C THR A 35 2.65 -9.41 1.37
N GLN A 36 1.33 -9.36 1.22
CA GLN A 36 0.65 -9.43 -0.08
C GLN A 36 0.97 -8.22 -0.94
N VAL A 37 0.99 -7.01 -0.35
CA VAL A 37 1.42 -5.78 -1.06
C VAL A 37 2.86 -5.92 -1.54
N ALA A 38 3.77 -6.42 -0.70
CA ALA A 38 5.14 -6.67 -1.11
C ALA A 38 5.24 -7.71 -2.24
N ALA A 39 4.42 -8.77 -2.20
CA ALA A 39 4.37 -9.77 -3.26
C ALA A 39 3.91 -9.18 -4.60
N GLU A 40 2.88 -8.32 -4.61
CA GLU A 40 2.44 -7.59 -5.81
C GLU A 40 3.55 -6.71 -6.38
N VAL A 41 4.24 -5.95 -5.53
CA VAL A 41 5.39 -5.11 -5.94
C VAL A 41 6.51 -5.93 -6.55
N MET A 42 6.80 -7.13 -6.02
CA MET A 42 7.82 -8.03 -6.56
C MET A 42 7.50 -8.58 -7.95
N THR A 43 6.24 -8.50 -8.41
CA THR A 43 5.86 -8.93 -9.77
C THR A 43 6.24 -7.91 -10.85
N VAL A 44 6.56 -6.68 -10.49
CA VAL A 44 6.94 -5.65 -11.46
C VAL A 44 8.29 -5.97 -12.05
N SER A 45 8.28 -6.34 -13.31
CA SER A 45 9.48 -6.65 -14.09
C SER A 45 9.82 -5.44 -14.96
N GLY A 46 10.75 -4.67 -14.59
CA GLY A 46 11.10 -3.54 -15.45
C GLY A 46 12.39 -2.85 -15.05
N GLY A 47 13.53 -3.38 -15.45
CA GLY A 47 14.77 -2.61 -15.64
C GLY A 47 15.34 -1.83 -14.45
N ILE A 48 14.65 -1.79 -13.33
CA ILE A 48 15.18 -1.19 -12.10
C ILE A 48 15.95 -2.26 -11.36
N SER A 49 17.24 -2.12 -11.36
CA SER A 49 18.21 -3.08 -10.82
C SER A 49 18.09 -3.29 -9.30
N ASP A 50 17.24 -2.54 -8.61
CA ASP A 50 17.08 -2.62 -7.16
C ASP A 50 15.65 -2.23 -6.69
N ASN A 51 14.79 -3.24 -6.55
CA ASN A 51 13.45 -3.07 -6.01
C ASN A 51 13.41 -3.09 -4.46
N THR A 52 14.56 -3.07 -3.79
CA THR A 52 14.61 -3.20 -2.32
C THR A 52 13.82 -2.08 -1.64
N THR A 53 13.97 -0.83 -2.07
CA THR A 53 13.22 0.30 -1.51
C THR A 53 11.72 0.12 -1.68
N ALA A 54 11.25 -0.33 -2.85
CA ALA A 54 9.83 -0.61 -3.09
C ALA A 54 9.27 -1.68 -2.14
N VAL A 55 10.01 -2.80 -1.98
CA VAL A 55 9.60 -3.88 -1.08
C VAL A 55 9.63 -3.44 0.38
N LEU A 56 10.64 -2.66 0.80
CA LEU A 56 10.68 -2.09 2.15
C LEU A 56 9.50 -1.14 2.40
N CYS A 57 9.20 -0.24 1.45
CA CYS A 57 8.05 0.64 1.56
C CYS A 57 6.74 -0.16 1.56
N ALA A 58 6.62 -1.23 0.79
CA ALA A 58 5.43 -2.10 0.79
C ALA A 58 5.19 -2.78 2.14
N LEU A 59 6.26 -3.27 2.79
CA LEU A 59 6.15 -3.89 4.12
C LEU A 59 5.83 -2.88 5.24
N LEU A 60 6.19 -1.60 5.05
CA LEU A 60 6.15 -0.58 6.09
C LEU A 60 5.11 0.54 5.83
N HIS A 61 4.36 0.50 4.70
CA HIS A 61 3.56 1.61 4.20
C HIS A 61 2.51 2.12 5.17
N ASP A 62 1.90 1.25 5.98
CA ASP A 62 0.85 1.59 6.93
C ASP A 62 1.37 1.81 8.35
N THR A 63 2.67 1.61 8.61
CA THR A 63 3.22 1.70 9.97
C THR A 63 3.11 3.09 10.58
N LEU A 64 3.27 4.16 9.78
CA LEU A 64 3.12 5.54 10.26
C LEU A 64 1.66 6.00 10.34
N GLU A 65 0.75 5.39 9.56
CA GLU A 65 -0.67 5.74 9.56
C GLU A 65 -1.43 5.01 10.68
N ASP A 66 -1.16 3.73 10.89
CA ASP A 66 -2.01 2.84 11.67
C ASP A 66 -1.36 2.31 12.96
N THR A 67 -0.13 2.74 13.30
CA THR A 67 0.60 2.28 14.49
C THR A 67 1.31 3.41 15.23
N GLU A 68 1.86 3.10 16.39
CA GLU A 68 2.66 4.04 17.20
C GLU A 68 4.13 4.17 16.73
N LEU A 69 4.49 3.56 15.59
CA LEU A 69 5.86 3.64 15.08
C LEU A 69 6.20 5.08 14.67
N SER A 70 7.34 5.57 15.19
CA SER A 70 7.75 6.94 14.89
C SER A 70 8.52 7.06 13.56
N ALA A 71 8.39 8.21 12.90
CA ALA A 71 9.21 8.55 11.73
C ALA A 71 10.71 8.54 12.05
N ALA A 72 11.09 8.88 13.29
CA ALA A 72 12.48 8.85 13.74
C ALA A 72 13.02 7.40 13.77
N THR A 73 12.26 6.47 14.29
CA THR A 73 12.60 5.03 14.28
C THR A 73 12.74 4.51 12.87
N LEU A 74 11.76 4.80 12.01
CA LEU A 74 11.77 4.35 10.61
C LEU A 74 12.99 4.88 9.86
N LYS A 75 13.35 6.16 10.08
CA LYS A 75 14.55 6.78 9.50
C LYS A 75 15.84 6.14 9.98
N ALA A 76 15.94 5.89 11.28
CA ALA A 76 17.14 5.28 11.87
C ALA A 76 17.38 3.86 11.35
N GLU A 77 16.29 3.09 11.15
CA GLU A 77 16.35 1.69 10.73
C GLU A 77 16.55 1.52 9.21
N PHE A 78 15.87 2.32 8.39
CA PHE A 78 15.77 2.10 6.94
C PHE A 78 16.30 3.26 6.09
N GLY A 79 16.62 4.39 6.70
CA GLY A 79 17.15 5.56 6.03
C GLY A 79 16.09 6.54 5.53
N ALA A 80 16.58 7.68 5.01
CA ALA A 80 15.73 8.79 4.61
C ALA A 80 14.86 8.47 3.38
N GLU A 81 15.34 7.66 2.46
CA GLU A 81 14.64 7.30 1.23
C GLU A 81 13.38 6.46 1.53
N VAL A 82 13.49 5.43 2.37
CA VAL A 82 12.34 4.61 2.80
C VAL A 82 11.35 5.46 3.61
N LEU A 83 11.86 6.31 4.53
CA LEU A 83 11.00 7.22 5.27
C LEU A 83 10.19 8.13 4.35
N ALA A 84 10.84 8.77 3.37
CA ALA A 84 10.15 9.66 2.43
C ALA A 84 9.07 8.93 1.63
N GLY A 85 9.34 7.71 1.18
CA GLY A 85 8.35 6.86 0.51
C GLY A 85 7.15 6.52 1.40
N VAL A 86 7.39 6.07 2.62
CA VAL A 86 6.32 5.74 3.57
C VAL A 86 5.51 6.99 3.95
N GLN A 87 6.16 8.14 4.18
CA GLN A 87 5.46 9.39 4.44
C GLN A 87 4.57 9.85 3.27
N ALA A 88 5.00 9.66 2.03
CA ALA A 88 4.18 9.97 0.87
C ALA A 88 2.93 9.07 0.77
N LEU A 89 3.04 7.81 1.19
CA LEU A 89 1.94 6.84 1.23
C LEU A 89 0.96 7.10 2.39
N THR A 90 1.44 7.68 3.50
CA THR A 90 0.65 8.01 4.70
C THR A 90 -0.25 9.22 4.43
N LYS A 91 -1.54 9.12 4.79
CA LYS A 91 -2.49 10.23 4.67
C LYS A 91 -2.22 11.29 5.73
N ASP A 92 -2.27 12.58 5.33
CA ASP A 92 -2.20 13.68 6.28
C ASP A 92 -3.54 13.85 6.99
N VAL A 93 -3.58 13.46 8.27
CA VAL A 93 -4.79 13.55 9.10
C VAL A 93 -5.17 14.98 9.47
N THR A 94 -4.27 15.97 9.29
CA THR A 94 -4.56 17.39 9.52
C THR A 94 -5.42 18.00 8.43
N LEU A 95 -5.44 17.37 7.24
CA LEU A 95 -6.28 17.80 6.12
C LEU A 95 -7.72 17.28 6.26
N PRO A 96 -8.71 18.00 5.68
CA PRO A 96 -10.05 17.48 5.51
C PRO A 96 -10.05 16.12 4.81
N LYS A 97 -10.93 15.21 5.24
CA LYS A 97 -10.95 13.81 4.77
C LYS A 97 -10.99 13.70 3.25
N GLU A 98 -11.73 14.58 2.60
CA GLU A 98 -11.93 14.63 1.14
C GLU A 98 -10.65 14.98 0.37
N GLN A 99 -9.70 15.64 1.03
CA GLN A 99 -8.45 16.10 0.42
C GLN A 99 -7.29 15.13 0.62
N ARG A 100 -7.38 14.24 1.61
CA ARG A 100 -6.26 13.37 2.03
C ARG A 100 -5.75 12.45 0.93
N MET A 101 -6.66 11.89 0.12
CA MET A 101 -6.25 11.02 -0.99
C MET A 101 -5.54 11.81 -2.09
N ALA A 102 -6.11 12.94 -2.50
CA ALA A 102 -5.52 13.78 -3.53
C ALA A 102 -4.12 14.31 -3.11
N ASP A 103 -3.96 14.70 -1.85
CA ASP A 103 -2.68 15.11 -1.28
C ASP A 103 -1.66 13.98 -1.31
N SER A 104 -2.02 12.79 -0.82
CA SER A 104 -1.12 11.62 -0.84
C SER A 104 -0.72 11.26 -2.27
N LEU A 105 -1.65 11.24 -3.22
CA LEU A 105 -1.34 10.98 -4.63
C LEU A 105 -0.39 12.02 -5.24
N CYS A 106 -0.55 13.30 -4.89
CA CYS A 106 0.38 14.35 -5.31
C CYS A 106 1.80 14.09 -4.77
N ARG A 107 1.92 13.82 -3.47
CA ARG A 107 3.23 13.51 -2.83
C ARG A 107 3.87 12.24 -3.39
N ILE A 108 3.08 11.20 -3.71
CA ILE A 108 3.57 9.97 -4.33
C ILE A 108 4.16 10.25 -5.71
N ARG A 109 3.52 11.11 -6.52
CA ARG A 109 4.02 11.47 -7.87
C ARG A 109 5.35 12.23 -7.84
N GLU A 110 5.69 12.87 -6.73
CA GLU A 110 6.98 13.55 -6.51
C GLU A 110 8.09 12.57 -6.07
N GLN A 111 7.74 11.34 -5.71
CA GLN A 111 8.70 10.30 -5.33
C GLN A 111 9.19 9.50 -6.54
N PRO A 112 10.27 8.72 -6.39
CA PRO A 112 10.66 7.74 -7.40
C PRO A 112 9.51 6.79 -7.75
N PRO A 113 9.39 6.32 -9.01
CA PRO A 113 8.26 5.53 -9.52
C PRO A 113 7.85 4.34 -8.67
N GLN A 114 8.80 3.71 -7.99
CA GLN A 114 8.57 2.55 -7.14
C GLN A 114 7.64 2.83 -5.95
N ILE A 115 7.45 4.09 -5.54
CA ILE A 115 6.50 4.44 -4.47
C ILE A 115 5.06 4.39 -5.00
N ALA A 116 4.85 4.78 -6.26
CA ALA A 116 3.56 4.60 -6.93
C ALA A 116 3.19 3.11 -7.06
N TRP A 117 4.18 2.22 -7.29
CA TRP A 117 3.92 0.77 -7.32
C TRP A 117 3.34 0.25 -6.01
N VAL A 118 3.85 0.74 -4.87
CA VAL A 118 3.33 0.37 -3.56
C VAL A 118 1.85 0.76 -3.42
N LYS A 119 1.48 1.99 -3.84
CA LYS A 119 0.09 2.45 -3.75
C LYS A 119 -0.85 1.67 -4.68
N LEU A 120 -0.38 1.32 -5.88
CA LEU A 120 -1.14 0.45 -6.80
C LEU A 120 -1.32 -0.95 -6.20
N ALA A 121 -0.24 -1.55 -5.69
CA ALA A 121 -0.24 -2.87 -5.08
C ALA A 121 -1.12 -2.93 -3.82
N ASP A 122 -1.06 -1.93 -2.95
CA ASP A 122 -1.94 -1.77 -1.81
C ASP A 122 -3.42 -1.80 -2.24
N ARG A 123 -3.78 -0.99 -3.23
CA ARG A 123 -5.17 -0.96 -3.72
C ARG A 123 -5.60 -2.28 -4.37
N ILE A 124 -4.73 -2.94 -5.14
CA ILE A 124 -4.98 -4.27 -5.72
C ILE A 124 -5.29 -5.28 -4.60
N THR A 125 -4.48 -5.28 -3.55
CA THR A 125 -4.61 -6.17 -2.41
C THR A 125 -5.89 -5.89 -1.61
N ASN A 126 -6.27 -4.63 -1.49
CA ASN A 126 -7.46 -4.20 -0.76
C ASN A 126 -8.78 -4.42 -1.52
N LEU A 127 -8.77 -4.60 -2.83
CA LEU A 127 -9.97 -4.92 -3.63
C LEU A 127 -10.34 -6.40 -3.53
N GLN A 128 -10.54 -6.86 -2.29
CA GLN A 128 -11.06 -8.18 -1.92
C GLN A 128 -12.57 -8.08 -1.63
N THR A 129 -13.17 -9.20 -1.20
CA THR A 129 -14.55 -9.20 -0.71
C THR A 129 -14.71 -8.19 0.43
N PRO A 130 -15.58 -7.20 0.29
CA PRO A 130 -15.74 -6.19 1.33
C PRO A 130 -16.29 -6.84 2.62
N PRO A 131 -15.93 -6.29 3.81
CA PRO A 131 -16.49 -6.72 5.08
C PRO A 131 -18.02 -6.67 5.07
N ALA A 132 -18.67 -7.65 5.64
CA ALA A 132 -20.15 -7.79 5.60
C ALA A 132 -20.90 -6.59 6.20
N HIS A 133 -20.25 -5.80 7.08
CA HIS A 133 -20.84 -4.61 7.69
C HIS A 133 -20.71 -3.33 6.83
N TRP A 134 -20.08 -3.38 5.65
CA TRP A 134 -19.99 -2.22 4.77
C TRP A 134 -21.31 -1.98 4.04
N SER A 135 -21.73 -0.71 4.00
CA SER A 135 -22.87 -0.30 3.18
C SER A 135 -22.53 -0.26 1.68
N SER A 136 -23.55 -0.30 0.83
CA SER A 136 -23.39 -0.18 -0.63
C SER A 136 -22.73 1.15 -1.05
N GLU A 137 -23.02 2.23 -0.32
CA GLU A 137 -22.42 3.55 -0.54
C GLU A 137 -20.93 3.51 -0.24
N LYS A 138 -20.52 2.84 0.87
CA LYS A 138 -19.10 2.68 1.22
C LYS A 138 -18.35 1.84 0.18
N ILE A 139 -18.97 0.75 -0.29
CA ILE A 139 -18.40 -0.11 -1.34
C ILE A 139 -18.22 0.68 -2.64
N SER A 140 -19.23 1.46 -3.03
CA SER A 140 -19.17 2.31 -4.22
C SER A 140 -18.11 3.40 -4.09
N ALA A 141 -18.03 4.09 -2.95
CA ALA A 141 -17.00 5.09 -2.70
C ALA A 141 -15.59 4.50 -2.75
N TYR A 142 -15.42 3.27 -2.25
CA TYR A 142 -14.14 2.57 -2.27
C TYR A 142 -13.68 2.22 -3.70
N LYS A 143 -14.64 1.87 -4.57
CA LYS A 143 -14.39 1.66 -6.01
C LYS A 143 -14.00 2.95 -6.72
N VAL A 144 -14.68 4.07 -6.40
CA VAL A 144 -14.33 5.40 -6.94
C VAL A 144 -12.92 5.81 -6.52
N GLU A 145 -12.56 5.59 -5.25
CA GLU A 145 -11.21 5.86 -4.75
C GLU A 145 -10.15 5.00 -5.48
N ALA A 146 -10.46 3.72 -5.76
CA ALA A 146 -9.59 2.86 -6.55
C ALA A 146 -9.37 3.39 -7.98
N GLN A 147 -10.42 3.94 -8.60
CA GLN A 147 -10.30 4.57 -9.91
C GLN A 147 -9.42 5.84 -9.86
N GLN A 148 -9.56 6.68 -8.83
CA GLN A 148 -8.69 7.85 -8.64
C GLN A 148 -7.21 7.47 -8.54
N ILE A 149 -6.90 6.40 -7.80
CA ILE A 149 -5.53 5.87 -7.68
C ILE A 149 -5.03 5.37 -9.04
N TYR A 150 -5.86 4.64 -9.78
CA TYR A 150 -5.53 4.18 -11.12
C TYR A 150 -5.21 5.35 -12.06
N ASP A 151 -6.11 6.33 -12.14
CA ASP A 151 -5.96 7.49 -13.03
C ASP A 151 -4.70 8.30 -12.73
N ALA A 152 -4.32 8.38 -11.44
CA ALA A 152 -3.16 9.13 -11.01
C ALA A 152 -1.82 8.40 -11.19
N LEU A 153 -1.81 7.06 -11.06
CA LEU A 153 -0.56 6.31 -10.85
C LEU A 153 -0.32 5.17 -11.84
N ALA A 154 -1.28 4.74 -12.66
CA ALA A 154 -1.12 3.59 -13.55
C ALA A 154 0.02 3.75 -14.58
N GLU A 155 0.36 4.98 -14.95
CA GLU A 155 1.47 5.28 -15.86
C GLU A 155 2.85 4.88 -15.32
N PHE A 156 3.00 4.80 -13.99
CA PHE A 156 4.26 4.43 -13.33
C PHE A 156 4.55 2.92 -13.34
N SER A 157 3.55 2.07 -13.58
CA SER A 157 3.67 0.63 -13.80
C SER A 157 2.51 0.12 -14.64
N PRO A 158 2.71 -0.11 -15.93
CA PRO A 158 1.69 -0.71 -16.79
C PRO A 158 1.18 -2.06 -16.27
N GLU A 159 2.05 -2.89 -15.70
CA GLU A 159 1.70 -4.21 -15.16
C GLU A 159 0.70 -4.09 -14.00
N LEU A 160 1.03 -3.27 -12.98
CA LEU A 160 0.12 -3.05 -11.85
C LEU A 160 -1.11 -2.24 -12.27
N GLY A 161 -0.98 -1.33 -13.24
CA GLY A 161 -2.11 -0.60 -13.83
C GLY A 161 -3.14 -1.55 -14.44
N VAL A 162 -2.73 -2.47 -15.32
CA VAL A 162 -3.61 -3.47 -15.92
C VAL A 162 -4.28 -4.34 -14.83
N ARG A 163 -3.50 -4.77 -13.83
CA ARG A 163 -3.99 -5.60 -12.75
C ARG A 163 -5.00 -4.84 -11.87
N LEU A 164 -4.76 -3.57 -11.55
CA LEU A 164 -5.70 -2.73 -10.80
C LEU A 164 -6.99 -2.50 -11.59
N ALA A 165 -6.91 -2.23 -12.89
CA ALA A 165 -8.08 -2.07 -13.75
C ALA A 165 -8.98 -3.33 -13.74
N GLN A 166 -8.37 -4.52 -13.82
CA GLN A 166 -9.09 -5.80 -13.72
C GLN A 166 -9.81 -5.93 -12.36
N LYS A 167 -9.13 -5.58 -11.26
CA LYS A 167 -9.73 -5.60 -9.92
C LYS A 167 -10.89 -4.62 -9.80
N ILE A 168 -10.75 -3.39 -10.29
CA ILE A 168 -11.82 -2.38 -10.29
C ILE A 168 -13.04 -2.86 -11.10
N ALA A 169 -12.82 -3.46 -12.27
CA ALA A 169 -13.91 -3.95 -13.13
C ALA A 169 -14.75 -5.01 -12.44
N THR A 170 -14.13 -5.89 -11.63
CA THR A 170 -14.80 -7.00 -10.95
C THR A 170 -15.18 -6.70 -9.49
N TYR A 171 -14.90 -5.49 -8.98
CA TYR A 171 -15.20 -5.15 -7.58
C TYR A 171 -16.65 -4.67 -7.39
N PRO A 172 -17.36 -5.09 -6.34
CA PRO A 172 -16.96 -6.15 -5.43
C PRO A 172 -16.94 -7.51 -6.11
N PRO A 173 -15.98 -8.40 -5.78
CA PRO A 173 -15.97 -9.74 -6.33
C PRO A 173 -17.22 -10.49 -5.92
N MET A 174 -17.72 -11.38 -6.80
CA MET A 174 -18.80 -12.28 -6.42
C MET A 174 -18.34 -13.16 -5.27
N ALA A 175 -19.23 -13.36 -4.28
CA ALA A 175 -18.96 -14.32 -3.21
C ALA A 175 -18.64 -15.69 -3.82
N PRO A 176 -17.64 -16.41 -3.30
CA PRO A 176 -17.43 -17.79 -3.71
C PRO A 176 -18.70 -18.61 -3.43
N PRO A 177 -19.01 -19.58 -4.31
CA PRO A 177 -20.19 -20.43 -4.16
C PRO A 177 -20.17 -21.25 -2.86
#